data_b31591d92607a21876f242181ca3aa8d
#
_entry.id   b31591d92607a21876f242181ca3aa8d
#
_cell.length_a   1.000
_cell.length_b   1.000
_cell.length_c   1.000
_cell.angle_alpha   90.00
_cell.angle_beta   90.00
_cell.angle_gamma   90.00
#
_symmetry.space_group_name_H-M   'P 1'
#
loop_
_entity.id
_entity.type
_entity.pdbx_description
1 polymer ?
#
loop_
_entity_poly.entity_id
_entity_poly.type
_entity_poly.pdbx_seq_one_letter_code
_entity_poly.pdbx_strand_id
1 'polypeptide(L)'
;CVFFGDTDAVEPRQPQKELWDGPSCGLDGASEIFGADEALSNDPMIMLHVIKGAVTRCDHLYVDLPQQMTIPRQTQRNPRFSIHDFLAPPSPTGYDMFVRKTDFDNVVRLLSDRRNTHSLAKELDVMRSRKSDNEIKVMRAAGAASGAAMTAVMRAVRPGLAESEAQAVFEFECARRGAARQAYVPVFASGRNALMIHYVRNDSLLGDADVMSVDAGCEMHGYASDITRTMPTSADGVFSGPQRDLYEALLRVLKGCTALATANQGYSLSGLHRRSVEMLSSELRDLGFQLRAGTLERILYPHYIGHWLGIDLHDTRSVERSTRLQEGMVLTVEPGLYVPDDPAFPKAFRGLGMRVEDDVAVREHDNVVLSADAPKEVADIEAVCGGRI
;
A
#
# COMPACT_ATOMS: atom_id res chain seq x y z
N CYS A 1 3.34 -6.67 -28.64
CA CYS A 1 4.04 -5.70 -27.77
C CYS A 1 5.42 -5.41 -28.33
N VAL A 2 5.85 -4.16 -28.26
CA VAL A 2 7.21 -3.73 -28.62
C VAL A 2 7.94 -3.36 -27.33
N PHE A 3 9.08 -3.96 -27.13
CA PHE A 3 9.93 -3.69 -25.98
C PHE A 3 11.24 -3.03 -26.46
N PHE A 4 11.65 -1.95 -25.80
CA PHE A 4 12.91 -1.29 -26.09
C PHE A 4 13.95 -1.70 -25.03
N GLY A 5 14.87 -2.56 -25.45
CA GLY A 5 15.99 -2.98 -24.61
C GLY A 5 17.09 -1.91 -24.52
N ASP A 6 18.01 -2.08 -23.61
CA ASP A 6 19.16 -1.21 -23.42
C ASP A 6 20.06 -1.25 -24.67
N THR A 7 20.67 -0.11 -25.06
CA THR A 7 21.63 0.00 -26.16
C THR A 7 22.81 -0.94 -26.00
N ASP A 8 23.12 -1.37 -24.78
CA ASP A 8 24.18 -2.34 -24.50
C ASP A 8 23.93 -3.71 -25.16
N ALA A 9 22.72 -3.99 -25.64
CA ALA A 9 22.41 -5.21 -26.39
C ALA A 9 23.05 -5.25 -27.79
N VAL A 10 23.43 -4.11 -28.35
CA VAL A 10 24.01 -3.96 -29.70
C VAL A 10 25.53 -3.68 -29.62
N GLU A 11 26.04 -3.23 -28.47
CA GLU A 11 27.47 -3.04 -28.25
C GLU A 11 28.19 -4.34 -27.87
N PRO A 12 29.47 -4.51 -28.31
CA PRO A 12 30.25 -5.66 -27.87
C PRO A 12 30.32 -5.67 -26.32
N ARG A 13 30.19 -6.89 -25.74
CA ARG A 13 30.24 -7.12 -24.29
C ARG A 13 31.21 -6.16 -23.62
N GLN A 14 30.70 -5.41 -22.64
CA GLN A 14 31.51 -4.54 -21.79
C GLN A 14 31.83 -5.29 -20.48
N PRO A 15 32.99 -5.99 -20.38
CA PRO A 15 33.30 -6.86 -19.23
C PRO A 15 33.27 -6.14 -17.89
N GLN A 16 33.53 -4.82 -17.88
CA GLN A 16 33.48 -4.01 -16.66
C GLN A 16 32.04 -3.77 -16.18
N LYS A 17 31.09 -3.54 -17.09
CA LYS A 17 29.69 -3.35 -16.73
C LYS A 17 29.06 -4.66 -16.26
N GLU A 18 29.34 -5.76 -16.93
CA GLU A 18 28.89 -7.10 -16.52
C GLU A 18 29.42 -7.50 -15.13
N LEU A 19 30.60 -7.00 -14.74
CA LEU A 19 31.14 -7.22 -13.41
C LEU A 19 30.30 -6.58 -12.29
N TRP A 20 29.71 -5.40 -12.55
CA TRP A 20 28.90 -4.65 -11.60
C TRP A 20 27.43 -5.00 -11.63
N ASP A 21 26.85 -5.14 -12.81
CA ASP A 21 25.39 -5.24 -13.01
C ASP A 21 24.96 -6.65 -13.44
N GLY A 22 25.91 -7.57 -13.67
CA GLY A 22 25.64 -8.88 -14.25
C GLY A 22 25.43 -8.83 -15.78
N PRO A 23 25.24 -9.99 -16.41
CA PRO A 23 25.06 -10.07 -17.86
C PRO A 23 23.72 -9.44 -18.28
N SER A 24 23.77 -8.60 -19.31
CA SER A 24 22.56 -8.11 -19.98
C SER A 24 21.80 -9.26 -20.66
N CYS A 25 20.47 -9.28 -20.56
CA CYS A 25 19.66 -10.29 -21.25
C CYS A 25 19.66 -10.13 -22.78
N GLY A 26 20.07 -8.96 -23.29
CA GLY A 26 20.00 -8.63 -24.72
C GLY A 26 18.56 -8.51 -25.25
N LEU A 27 18.41 -8.27 -26.55
CA LEU A 27 17.09 -8.13 -27.16
C LEU A 27 16.34 -9.47 -27.20
N ASP A 28 17.03 -10.56 -27.50
CA ASP A 28 16.42 -11.91 -27.53
C ASP A 28 15.94 -12.32 -26.15
N GLY A 29 16.77 -12.16 -25.13
CA GLY A 29 16.39 -12.45 -23.75
C GLY A 29 15.28 -11.53 -23.24
N ALA A 30 15.23 -10.27 -23.67
CA ALA A 30 14.13 -9.37 -23.31
C ALA A 30 12.80 -9.84 -23.91
N SER A 31 12.78 -10.29 -25.17
CA SER A 31 11.59 -10.88 -25.79
C SER A 31 11.09 -12.11 -25.00
N GLU A 32 12.00 -12.99 -24.59
CA GLU A 32 11.67 -14.19 -23.84
C GLU A 32 11.16 -13.87 -22.42
N ILE A 33 11.90 -13.03 -21.67
CA ILE A 33 11.59 -12.70 -20.27
C ILE A 33 10.26 -11.95 -20.15
N PHE A 34 10.00 -11.01 -21.04
CA PHE A 34 8.80 -10.14 -20.98
C PHE A 34 7.66 -10.63 -21.87
N GLY A 35 7.83 -11.73 -22.61
CA GLY A 35 6.83 -12.24 -23.53
C GLY A 35 6.49 -11.23 -24.65
N ALA A 36 7.46 -10.42 -25.07
CA ALA A 36 7.27 -9.44 -26.12
C ALA A 36 7.34 -10.08 -27.50
N ASP A 37 6.45 -9.69 -28.43
CA ASP A 37 6.48 -10.17 -29.80
C ASP A 37 7.75 -9.70 -30.53
N GLU A 38 8.28 -8.55 -30.14
CA GLU A 38 9.48 -7.93 -30.72
C GLU A 38 10.17 -7.07 -29.64
N ALA A 39 11.48 -7.20 -29.55
CA ALA A 39 12.34 -6.33 -28.75
C ALA A 39 13.27 -5.55 -29.67
N LEU A 40 13.35 -4.26 -29.48
CA LEU A 40 14.11 -3.34 -30.32
C LEU A 40 15.11 -2.55 -29.48
N SER A 41 16.16 -2.07 -30.16
CA SER A 41 17.12 -1.16 -29.55
C SER A 41 16.44 0.13 -29.08
N ASN A 42 16.86 0.66 -27.93
CA ASN A 42 16.45 1.97 -27.42
C ASN A 42 17.16 3.15 -28.12
N ASP A 43 17.84 2.91 -29.25
CA ASP A 43 18.38 4.01 -30.07
C ASP A 43 17.27 5.01 -30.40
N PRO A 44 17.45 6.31 -30.07
CA PRO A 44 16.40 7.31 -30.24
C PRO A 44 15.84 7.41 -31.67
N MET A 45 16.64 7.14 -32.66
CA MET A 45 16.20 7.20 -34.08
C MET A 45 15.33 6.00 -34.42
N ILE A 46 15.70 4.80 -33.97
CA ILE A 46 14.91 3.58 -34.16
C ILE A 46 13.58 3.73 -33.41
N MET A 47 13.64 4.13 -32.13
CA MET A 47 12.46 4.34 -31.29
C MET A 47 11.49 5.36 -31.91
N LEU A 48 11.98 6.50 -32.35
CA LEU A 48 11.16 7.53 -32.99
C LEU A 48 10.52 7.02 -34.30
N HIS A 49 11.25 6.24 -35.10
CA HIS A 49 10.73 5.64 -36.35
C HIS A 49 9.59 4.66 -36.06
N VAL A 50 9.78 3.77 -35.07
CA VAL A 50 8.77 2.77 -34.69
C VAL A 50 7.53 3.45 -34.12
N ILE A 51 7.69 4.42 -33.23
CA ILE A 51 6.57 5.18 -32.66
C ILE A 51 5.80 5.93 -33.76
N LYS A 52 6.49 6.60 -34.68
CA LYS A 52 5.85 7.25 -35.85
C LYS A 52 5.04 6.26 -36.67
N GLY A 53 5.62 5.10 -36.98
CA GLY A 53 4.94 4.04 -37.72
C GLY A 53 3.71 3.51 -37.01
N ALA A 54 3.77 3.29 -35.71
CA ALA A 54 2.64 2.85 -34.92
C ALA A 54 1.53 3.92 -34.83
N VAL A 55 1.91 5.16 -34.54
CA VAL A 55 1.00 6.29 -34.41
C VAL A 55 0.26 6.60 -35.72
N THR A 56 0.88 6.43 -36.88
CA THR A 56 0.23 6.69 -38.19
C THR A 56 -0.77 5.62 -38.60
N ARG A 57 -0.68 4.42 -38.02
CA ARG A 57 -1.53 3.27 -38.39
C ARG A 57 -2.74 3.07 -37.46
N CYS A 58 -2.84 3.81 -36.37
CA CYS A 58 -3.95 3.64 -35.41
C CYS A 58 -4.87 4.87 -35.38
N ASP A 59 -6.17 4.65 -35.18
CA ASP A 59 -7.18 5.69 -35.07
C ASP A 59 -7.20 6.30 -33.66
N HIS A 60 -6.98 5.49 -32.62
CA HIS A 60 -6.92 5.88 -31.23
C HIS A 60 -5.56 5.56 -30.64
N LEU A 61 -5.07 6.45 -29.78
CA LEU A 61 -3.81 6.29 -29.07
C LEU A 61 -4.06 6.39 -27.56
N TYR A 62 -3.63 5.37 -26.84
CA TYR A 62 -3.69 5.35 -25.38
C TYR A 62 -2.28 5.51 -24.83
N VAL A 63 -2.02 6.63 -24.16
CA VAL A 63 -0.70 6.97 -23.62
C VAL A 63 -0.83 7.94 -22.45
N ASP A 64 0.00 7.77 -21.44
CA ASP A 64 0.20 8.75 -20.39
C ASP A 64 1.52 9.47 -20.65
N LEU A 65 1.41 10.69 -21.12
CA LEU A 65 2.57 11.55 -21.29
C LEU A 65 2.99 12.11 -19.93
N PRO A 66 4.29 12.19 -19.64
CA PRO A 66 4.76 12.89 -18.47
C PRO A 66 4.17 14.31 -18.50
N GLN A 67 3.53 14.71 -17.43
CA GLN A 67 3.12 16.10 -17.29
C GLN A 67 4.38 16.94 -17.47
N GLN A 68 4.37 17.85 -18.44
CA GLN A 68 5.45 18.83 -18.56
C GLN A 68 5.60 19.45 -17.18
N MET A 69 6.70 19.14 -16.50
CA MET A 69 7.10 19.88 -15.33
C MET A 69 7.33 21.32 -15.81
N THR A 70 6.31 22.14 -15.75
CA THR A 70 6.51 23.57 -15.65
C THR A 70 7.30 23.75 -14.36
N ILE A 71 8.63 23.84 -14.50
CA ILE A 71 9.51 24.21 -13.39
C ILE A 71 8.92 25.50 -12.84
N PRO A 72 8.33 25.49 -11.62
CA PRO A 72 7.87 26.74 -11.04
C PRO A 72 9.11 27.61 -10.95
N ARG A 73 9.09 28.80 -11.57
CA ARG A 73 10.11 29.80 -11.36
C ARG A 73 10.37 29.86 -9.86
N GLN A 74 11.63 29.60 -9.49
CA GLN A 74 12.12 29.53 -8.12
C GLN A 74 11.55 30.67 -7.27
N THR A 75 10.51 30.42 -6.52
CA THR A 75 10.29 31.09 -5.26
C THR A 75 10.95 30.21 -4.22
N GLN A 76 12.04 30.68 -3.67
CA GLN A 76 12.77 30.11 -2.55
C GLN A 76 11.83 29.93 -1.36
N ARG A 77 11.11 28.81 -1.30
CA ARG A 77 10.49 28.29 -0.08
C ARG A 77 10.77 26.81 -0.06
N ASN A 78 11.42 26.36 1.01
CA ASN A 78 11.74 24.96 1.27
C ASN A 78 10.59 24.06 0.84
N PRO A 79 10.81 23.09 -0.06
CA PRO A 79 9.80 22.11 -0.37
C PRO A 79 9.54 21.34 0.93
N ARG A 80 8.33 21.43 1.47
CA ARG A 80 7.88 20.49 2.47
C ARG A 80 7.70 19.17 1.72
N PHE A 81 8.65 18.27 1.87
CA PHE A 81 8.51 16.90 1.41
C PHE A 81 7.26 16.32 2.08
N SER A 82 6.24 16.06 1.29
CA SER A 82 5.11 15.26 1.73
C SER A 82 5.54 13.80 1.72
N ILE A 83 5.14 13.03 2.70
CA ILE A 83 5.35 11.58 2.70
C ILE A 83 4.68 10.92 1.46
N HIS A 84 3.63 11.54 0.92
CA HIS A 84 3.04 11.14 -0.35
C HIS A 84 4.01 11.26 -1.53
N ASP A 85 4.94 12.23 -1.50
CA ASP A 85 5.97 12.37 -2.53
C ASP A 85 7.06 11.29 -2.37
N PHE A 86 7.26 10.80 -1.15
CA PHE A 86 8.19 9.71 -0.84
C PHE A 86 7.58 8.34 -1.15
N LEU A 87 6.28 8.16 -0.92
CA LEU A 87 5.54 6.93 -1.21
C LEU A 87 4.99 6.90 -2.66
N ALA A 88 5.05 8.02 -3.38
CA ALA A 88 4.76 8.02 -4.80
C ALA A 88 5.80 7.12 -5.50
N PRO A 89 5.38 6.29 -6.47
CA PRO A 89 6.35 5.60 -7.31
C PRO A 89 7.32 6.65 -7.86
N PRO A 90 8.62 6.30 -7.99
CA PRO A 90 9.60 7.25 -8.46
C PRO A 90 9.03 7.92 -9.71
N SER A 91 8.95 9.23 -9.66
CA SER A 91 8.56 10.04 -10.81
C SER A 91 9.32 9.51 -12.02
N PRO A 92 8.73 9.47 -13.23
CA PRO A 92 9.41 8.97 -14.43
C PRO A 92 10.70 9.72 -14.78
N THR A 93 11.22 10.55 -13.88
CA THR A 93 12.52 11.24 -13.96
C THR A 93 13.72 10.29 -14.13
N GLY A 94 13.57 8.97 -13.90
CA GLY A 94 14.58 7.98 -14.31
C GLY A 94 14.77 7.90 -15.84
N TYR A 95 13.77 8.28 -16.62
CA TYR A 95 13.88 8.37 -18.08
C TYR A 95 14.67 9.58 -18.58
N ASP A 96 14.78 10.63 -17.77
CA ASP A 96 15.54 11.85 -18.14
C ASP A 96 17.06 11.61 -18.26
N MET A 97 17.58 10.51 -17.74
CA MET A 97 19.01 10.21 -17.80
C MET A 97 19.46 9.56 -19.14
N PHE A 98 18.55 8.95 -19.90
CA PHE A 98 18.90 8.12 -21.05
C PHE A 98 18.43 8.66 -22.40
N VAL A 99 17.51 9.61 -22.44
CA VAL A 99 17.00 10.20 -23.68
C VAL A 99 17.41 11.67 -23.76
N ARG A 100 18.07 12.08 -24.85
CA ARG A 100 18.35 13.51 -25.05
C ARG A 100 17.04 14.26 -25.02
N LYS A 101 16.98 15.34 -24.22
CA LYS A 101 15.78 16.16 -24.03
C LYS A 101 15.05 16.50 -25.33
N THR A 102 15.80 16.76 -26.41
CA THR A 102 15.27 17.06 -27.74
C THR A 102 14.52 15.90 -28.40
N ASP A 103 14.96 14.64 -28.17
CA ASP A 103 14.33 13.47 -28.77
C ASP A 103 13.05 13.12 -28.02
N PHE A 104 13.08 13.23 -26.68
CA PHE A 104 11.91 13.11 -25.83
C PHE A 104 10.84 14.16 -26.17
N ASP A 105 11.21 15.43 -26.31
CA ASP A 105 10.30 16.52 -26.71
C ASP A 105 9.66 16.27 -28.09
N ASN A 106 10.37 15.65 -29.02
CA ASN A 106 9.83 15.28 -30.33
C ASN A 106 8.81 14.15 -30.22
N VAL A 107 9.06 13.13 -29.41
CA VAL A 107 8.10 12.05 -29.13
C VAL A 107 6.85 12.61 -28.44
N VAL A 108 7.01 13.41 -27.38
CA VAL A 108 5.89 14.03 -26.66
C VAL A 108 5.04 14.87 -27.61
N ARG A 109 5.67 15.68 -28.48
CA ARG A 109 4.95 16.49 -29.46
C ARG A 109 4.17 15.63 -30.45
N LEU A 110 4.80 14.59 -30.99
CA LEU A 110 4.16 13.64 -31.90
C LEU A 110 2.93 12.98 -31.28
N LEU A 111 2.99 12.64 -30.00
CA LEU A 111 1.90 11.99 -29.28
C LEU A 111 0.81 12.98 -28.85
N SER A 112 1.18 14.24 -28.53
CA SER A 112 0.26 15.28 -28.04
C SER A 112 -0.60 15.90 -29.15
N ASP A 113 -0.11 15.93 -30.40
CA ASP A 113 -0.76 16.63 -31.52
C ASP A 113 -1.96 15.88 -32.10
N ARG A 114 -2.31 14.70 -31.55
CA ARG A 114 -3.43 13.89 -32.05
C ARG A 114 -4.74 14.17 -31.30
N ARG A 115 -5.83 14.30 -32.07
CA ARG A 115 -7.19 14.55 -31.55
C ARG A 115 -7.75 13.36 -30.75
N ASN A 116 -7.27 12.14 -30.96
CA ASN A 116 -7.79 10.90 -30.39
C ASN A 116 -6.76 10.24 -29.43
N THR A 117 -6.11 11.05 -28.60
CA THR A 117 -5.20 10.56 -27.56
C THR A 117 -5.96 10.45 -26.23
N HIS A 118 -5.88 9.29 -25.60
CA HIS A 118 -6.56 8.95 -24.37
C HIS A 118 -5.55 8.54 -23.30
N SER A 119 -5.93 8.66 -22.02
CA SER A 119 -5.09 8.17 -20.92
C SER A 119 -5.06 6.65 -20.92
N LEU A 120 -3.87 6.07 -20.98
CA LEU A 120 -3.67 4.63 -20.82
C LEU A 120 -3.91 4.18 -19.37
N ALA A 121 -3.50 4.99 -18.39
CA ALA A 121 -3.64 4.66 -16.97
C ALA A 121 -5.09 4.36 -16.59
N LYS A 122 -6.06 5.12 -17.12
CA LYS A 122 -7.49 4.89 -16.83
C LYS A 122 -7.95 3.52 -17.30
N GLU A 123 -7.57 3.12 -18.51
CA GLU A 123 -7.94 1.81 -19.05
C GLU A 123 -7.25 0.68 -18.28
N LEU A 124 -5.97 0.85 -17.98
CA LEU A 124 -5.21 -0.11 -17.16
C LEU A 124 -5.79 -0.21 -15.75
N ASP A 125 -6.15 0.88 -15.12
CA ASP A 125 -6.75 0.87 -13.78
C ASP A 125 -8.07 0.10 -13.74
N VAL A 126 -8.92 0.26 -14.77
CA VAL A 126 -10.16 -0.51 -14.90
C VAL A 126 -9.85 -2.01 -15.00
N MET A 127 -8.89 -2.40 -15.83
CA MET A 127 -8.47 -3.80 -15.95
C MET A 127 -7.86 -4.33 -14.64
N ARG A 128 -6.94 -3.59 -14.02
CA ARG A 128 -6.24 -3.93 -12.78
C ARG A 128 -7.16 -3.97 -11.56
N SER A 129 -8.27 -3.21 -11.59
CA SER A 129 -9.20 -3.14 -10.46
C SER A 129 -9.82 -4.51 -10.13
N ARG A 130 -9.99 -5.37 -11.14
CA ARG A 130 -10.55 -6.72 -10.97
C ARG A 130 -9.46 -7.76 -11.18
N LYS A 131 -9.05 -8.38 -10.08
CA LYS A 131 -8.03 -9.42 -10.06
C LYS A 131 -8.62 -10.75 -10.49
N SER A 132 -7.88 -11.49 -11.29
CA SER A 132 -8.15 -12.89 -11.59
C SER A 132 -7.97 -13.78 -10.34
N ASP A 133 -8.46 -14.99 -10.37
CA ASP A 133 -8.26 -15.95 -9.28
C ASP A 133 -6.78 -16.26 -9.02
N ASN A 134 -5.93 -16.21 -10.05
CA ASN A 134 -4.50 -16.44 -9.88
C ASN A 134 -3.81 -15.24 -9.20
N GLU A 135 -4.18 -14.01 -9.55
CA GLU A 135 -3.69 -12.82 -8.85
C GLU A 135 -4.13 -12.83 -7.38
N ILE A 136 -5.38 -13.19 -7.09
CA ILE A 136 -5.88 -13.33 -5.71
C ILE A 136 -5.11 -14.41 -4.94
N LYS A 137 -4.72 -15.53 -5.56
CA LYS A 137 -3.86 -16.54 -4.93
C LYS A 137 -2.48 -15.98 -4.56
N VAL A 138 -1.87 -15.18 -5.43
CA VAL A 138 -0.58 -14.53 -5.16
C VAL A 138 -0.73 -13.54 -4.01
N MET A 139 -1.75 -12.69 -4.03
CA MET A 139 -2.04 -11.76 -2.95
C MET A 139 -2.33 -12.47 -1.63
N ARG A 140 -3.04 -13.62 -1.67
CA ARG A 140 -3.25 -14.45 -0.48
C ARG A 140 -1.94 -15.02 0.07
N ALA A 141 -0.97 -15.38 -0.80
CA ALA A 141 0.35 -15.83 -0.37
C ALA A 141 1.15 -14.68 0.28
N ALA A 142 1.07 -13.46 -0.27
CA ALA A 142 1.66 -12.27 0.34
C ALA A 142 1.05 -11.98 1.71
N GLY A 143 -0.30 -12.00 1.82
CA GLY A 143 -1.01 -11.84 3.09
C GLY A 143 -0.66 -12.92 4.13
N ALA A 144 -0.48 -14.17 3.70
CA ALA A 144 -0.07 -15.25 4.59
C ALA A 144 1.37 -15.08 5.11
N ALA A 145 2.29 -14.66 4.23
CA ALA A 145 3.67 -14.38 4.62
C ALA A 145 3.74 -13.22 5.63
N SER A 146 3.04 -12.12 5.36
CA SER A 146 2.94 -10.96 6.26
C SER A 146 2.22 -11.30 7.58
N GLY A 147 1.17 -12.11 7.53
CA GLY A 147 0.46 -12.57 8.74
C GLY A 147 1.31 -13.42 9.66
N ALA A 148 2.12 -14.33 9.08
CA ALA A 148 3.07 -15.11 9.85
C ALA A 148 4.21 -14.25 10.43
N ALA A 149 4.67 -13.23 9.68
CA ALA A 149 5.65 -12.26 10.15
C ALA A 149 5.08 -11.41 11.29
N MET A 150 3.83 -10.96 11.18
CA MET A 150 3.11 -10.24 12.24
C MET A 150 3.02 -11.08 13.51
N THR A 151 2.72 -12.37 13.39
CA THR A 151 2.69 -13.32 14.52
C THR A 151 4.07 -13.43 15.19
N ALA A 152 5.15 -13.43 14.41
CA ALA A 152 6.51 -13.46 14.96
C ALA A 152 6.86 -12.17 15.70
N VAL A 153 6.41 -11.00 15.18
CA VAL A 153 6.52 -9.72 15.89
C VAL A 153 5.78 -9.78 17.23
N MET A 154 4.52 -10.25 17.25
CA MET A 154 3.75 -10.38 18.48
C MET A 154 4.46 -11.23 19.55
N ARG A 155 5.16 -12.32 19.14
CA ARG A 155 5.98 -13.15 20.06
C ARG A 155 7.22 -12.44 20.58
N ALA A 156 7.76 -11.49 19.83
CA ALA A 156 8.99 -10.77 20.19
C ALA A 156 8.70 -9.56 21.10
N VAL A 157 7.48 -9.01 21.04
CA VAL A 157 7.10 -7.79 21.77
C VAL A 157 7.21 -7.98 23.27
N ARG A 158 7.93 -7.05 23.91
CA ARG A 158 8.10 -6.97 25.36
C ARG A 158 8.61 -5.56 25.72
N PRO A 159 8.45 -5.11 26.97
CA PRO A 159 9.05 -3.85 27.42
C PRO A 159 10.54 -3.80 27.15
N GLY A 160 11.03 -2.66 26.66
CA GLY A 160 12.45 -2.43 26.36
C GLY A 160 12.92 -2.96 25.01
N LEU A 161 12.12 -3.69 24.23
CA LEU A 161 12.43 -3.97 22.82
C LEU A 161 12.42 -2.67 22.01
N ALA A 162 13.33 -2.51 21.06
CA ALA A 162 13.28 -1.37 20.13
C ALA A 162 12.25 -1.61 18.99
N GLU A 163 11.59 -0.56 18.54
CA GLU A 163 10.70 -0.60 17.37
C GLU A 163 11.43 -1.14 16.14
N SER A 164 12.71 -0.76 15.96
CA SER A 164 13.59 -1.25 14.88
C SER A 164 13.88 -2.74 14.98
N GLU A 165 13.98 -3.31 16.19
CA GLU A 165 14.14 -4.76 16.36
C GLU A 165 12.87 -5.50 15.95
N ALA A 166 11.70 -4.97 16.32
CA ALA A 166 10.40 -5.52 15.89
C ALA A 166 10.27 -5.48 14.35
N GLN A 167 10.69 -4.38 13.72
CA GLN A 167 10.76 -4.25 12.27
C GLN A 167 11.68 -5.31 11.65
N ALA A 168 12.88 -5.49 12.18
CA ALA A 168 13.83 -6.48 11.69
C ALA A 168 13.27 -7.92 11.76
N VAL A 169 12.52 -8.25 12.81
CA VAL A 169 11.82 -9.54 12.92
C VAL A 169 10.80 -9.71 11.78
N PHE A 170 9.99 -8.70 11.51
CA PHE A 170 9.00 -8.74 10.43
C PHE A 170 9.66 -8.93 9.06
N GLU A 171 10.66 -8.12 8.75
CA GLU A 171 11.37 -8.17 7.48
C GLU A 171 12.06 -9.52 7.25
N PHE A 172 12.74 -10.04 8.29
CA PHE A 172 13.36 -11.37 8.24
C PHE A 172 12.33 -12.48 7.97
N GLU A 173 11.19 -12.45 8.67
CA GLU A 173 10.15 -13.46 8.53
C GLU A 173 9.46 -13.40 7.15
N CYS A 174 9.29 -12.23 6.57
CA CYS A 174 8.81 -12.06 5.20
C CYS A 174 9.82 -12.62 4.19
N ALA A 175 11.08 -12.23 4.31
CA ALA A 175 12.16 -12.65 3.39
C ALA A 175 12.34 -14.17 3.38
N ARG A 176 12.36 -14.83 4.56
CA ARG A 176 12.50 -16.29 4.64
C ARG A 176 11.30 -17.06 4.09
N ARG A 177 10.16 -16.39 3.86
CA ARG A 177 8.95 -16.95 3.21
C ARG A 177 8.87 -16.64 1.72
N GLY A 178 9.94 -16.06 1.15
CA GLY A 178 10.06 -15.82 -0.28
C GLY A 178 9.51 -14.47 -0.74
N ALA A 179 9.21 -13.55 0.18
CA ALA A 179 8.90 -12.18 -0.20
C ALA A 179 10.12 -11.49 -0.81
N ALA A 180 9.91 -10.79 -1.92
CA ALA A 180 10.99 -10.09 -2.62
C ALA A 180 11.48 -8.86 -1.81
N ARG A 181 10.53 -8.16 -1.18
CA ARG A 181 10.78 -6.93 -0.41
C ARG A 181 9.56 -6.56 0.42
N GLN A 182 9.69 -5.50 1.22
CA GLN A 182 8.53 -4.83 1.81
C GLN A 182 7.74 -4.09 0.72
N ALA A 183 6.41 -4.12 0.82
CA ALA A 183 5.52 -3.44 -0.14
C ALA A 183 5.56 -1.91 0.03
N TYR A 184 5.87 -1.46 1.22
CA TYR A 184 6.00 -0.05 1.60
C TYR A 184 6.92 0.13 2.80
N VAL A 185 7.22 1.39 3.15
CA VAL A 185 7.99 1.71 4.36
C VAL A 185 7.14 1.35 5.59
N PRO A 186 7.54 0.37 6.40
CA PRO A 186 6.70 -0.13 7.47
C PRO A 186 6.63 0.82 8.67
N VAL A 187 5.51 0.80 9.37
CA VAL A 187 5.25 1.55 10.59
C VAL A 187 5.31 0.60 11.79
N PHE A 188 6.19 0.91 12.75
CA PHE A 188 6.29 0.24 14.04
C PHE A 188 6.19 1.29 15.14
N ALA A 189 4.96 1.62 15.54
CA ALA A 189 4.67 2.77 16.37
C ALA A 189 4.22 2.35 17.78
N SER A 190 5.06 2.58 18.79
CA SER A 190 4.76 2.27 20.20
C SER A 190 4.28 3.50 20.96
N GLY A 191 3.42 3.30 21.95
CA GLY A 191 2.92 4.33 22.84
C GLY A 191 2.35 5.54 22.06
N ARG A 192 2.84 6.74 22.35
CA ARG A 192 2.39 7.97 21.68
C ARG A 192 2.76 8.08 20.20
N ASN A 193 3.76 7.31 19.73
CA ASN A 193 4.11 7.27 18.32
C ASN A 193 2.94 6.73 17.48
N ALA A 194 2.11 5.86 18.04
CA ALA A 194 0.91 5.31 17.41
C ALA A 194 -0.18 6.36 17.10
N LEU A 195 -0.06 7.58 17.58
CA LEU A 195 -0.91 8.71 17.20
C LEU A 195 -0.54 9.29 15.83
N MET A 196 0.61 8.92 15.28
CA MET A 196 1.08 9.35 13.95
C MET A 196 0.84 8.25 12.95
N ILE A 197 -0.09 8.45 12.02
CA ILE A 197 -0.54 7.41 11.06
C ILE A 197 0.63 6.87 10.23
N HIS A 198 1.53 7.74 9.77
CA HIS A 198 2.71 7.38 8.99
C HIS A 198 4.00 7.61 9.79
N TYR A 199 4.07 7.02 10.98
CA TYR A 199 5.28 7.01 11.79
C TYR A 199 6.30 6.02 11.21
N VAL A 200 7.41 6.51 10.66
CA VAL A 200 8.42 5.68 9.97
C VAL A 200 9.82 5.76 10.59
N ARG A 201 9.96 6.42 11.76
CA ARG A 201 11.25 6.49 12.43
C ARG A 201 11.66 5.15 13.05
N ASN A 202 10.68 4.47 13.65
CA ASN A 202 10.83 3.14 14.27
C ASN A 202 12.06 3.04 15.19
N ASP A 203 12.31 4.09 16.01
CA ASP A 203 13.55 4.25 16.78
C ASP A 203 13.35 4.34 18.31
N SER A 204 12.12 4.17 18.78
CA SER A 204 11.81 4.22 20.22
C SER A 204 11.88 2.85 20.88
N LEU A 205 12.06 2.84 22.20
CA LEU A 205 11.92 1.63 23.00
C LEU A 205 10.47 1.46 23.45
N LEU A 206 9.98 0.23 23.42
CA LEU A 206 8.64 -0.11 23.90
C LEU A 206 8.55 0.11 25.40
N GLY A 207 7.58 0.91 25.83
CA GLY A 207 7.25 1.10 27.24
C GLY A 207 6.46 -0.09 27.80
N ASP A 208 6.50 -0.27 29.11
CA ASP A 208 5.60 -1.19 29.78
C ASP A 208 4.17 -0.62 29.82
N ALA A 209 3.17 -1.45 29.58
CA ALA A 209 1.76 -1.08 29.50
C ALA A 209 1.38 -0.10 28.37
N ASP A 210 2.21 0.04 27.33
CA ASP A 210 1.85 0.73 26.08
C ASP A 210 1.12 -0.23 25.12
N VAL A 211 0.81 0.25 23.93
CA VAL A 211 0.48 -0.55 22.75
C VAL A 211 1.49 -0.28 21.66
N MET A 212 1.71 -1.24 20.79
CA MET A 212 2.42 -1.05 19.53
C MET A 212 1.46 -1.30 18.38
N SER A 213 1.28 -0.31 17.51
CA SER A 213 0.59 -0.45 16.22
C SER A 213 1.64 -0.73 15.15
N VAL A 214 1.50 -1.85 14.47
CA VAL A 214 2.37 -2.25 13.36
C VAL A 214 1.55 -2.26 12.10
N ASP A 215 1.99 -1.48 11.12
CA ASP A 215 1.43 -1.41 9.78
C ASP A 215 2.53 -1.78 8.80
N ALA A 216 2.47 -3.00 8.29
CA ALA A 216 3.52 -3.60 7.50
C ALA A 216 2.99 -4.70 6.58
N GLY A 217 3.52 -4.75 5.38
CA GLY A 217 3.20 -5.77 4.41
C GLY A 217 4.36 -6.06 3.46
N CYS A 218 4.40 -7.25 2.91
CA CYS A 218 5.42 -7.65 1.95
C CYS A 218 4.88 -7.71 0.53
N GLU A 219 5.80 -7.72 -0.42
CA GLU A 219 5.52 -7.93 -1.84
C GLU A 219 5.95 -9.33 -2.26
N MET A 220 5.03 -10.06 -2.90
CA MET A 220 5.32 -11.35 -3.54
C MET A 220 4.89 -11.31 -5.01
N HIS A 221 5.82 -11.67 -5.90
CA HIS A 221 5.57 -11.70 -7.35
C HIS A 221 4.92 -10.42 -7.89
N GLY A 222 5.31 -9.26 -7.35
CA GLY A 222 4.80 -7.95 -7.75
C GLY A 222 3.48 -7.53 -7.11
N TYR A 223 2.89 -8.33 -6.21
CA TYR A 223 1.65 -7.99 -5.50
C TYR A 223 1.91 -7.67 -4.04
N ALA A 224 1.30 -6.58 -3.56
CA ALA A 224 1.38 -6.11 -2.19
C ALA A 224 0.39 -6.84 -1.27
N SER A 225 0.76 -6.94 0.01
CA SER A 225 -0.16 -7.10 1.14
C SER A 225 -0.08 -5.86 2.04
N ASP A 226 -1.14 -5.60 2.79
CA ASP A 226 -1.26 -4.45 3.69
C ASP A 226 -1.98 -4.86 4.98
N ILE A 227 -1.25 -4.89 6.09
CA ILE A 227 -1.79 -5.43 7.34
C ILE A 227 -1.42 -4.51 8.50
N THR A 228 -2.42 -4.00 9.20
CA THR A 228 -2.18 -3.37 10.50
C THR A 228 -2.69 -4.24 11.63
N ARG A 229 -1.86 -4.39 12.66
CA ARG A 229 -2.23 -4.98 13.96
C ARG A 229 -1.75 -4.09 15.09
N THR A 230 -2.58 -3.96 16.12
CA THR A 230 -2.19 -3.33 17.38
C THR A 230 -2.13 -4.39 18.46
N MET A 231 -1.05 -4.39 19.23
CA MET A 231 -0.76 -5.38 20.27
C MET A 231 -0.28 -4.73 21.58
N PRO A 232 -0.49 -5.37 22.73
CA PRO A 232 0.00 -4.86 24.01
C PRO A 232 1.52 -5.03 24.11
N THR A 233 2.19 -4.10 24.80
CA THR A 233 3.63 -4.16 25.08
C THR A 233 3.95 -4.53 26.52
N SER A 234 2.92 -4.82 27.32
CA SER A 234 3.04 -5.26 28.71
C SER A 234 3.82 -6.57 28.85
N ALA A 235 4.52 -6.75 29.94
CA ALA A 235 5.33 -7.93 30.20
C ALA A 235 4.54 -9.25 30.21
N ASP A 236 3.25 -9.21 30.54
CA ASP A 236 2.33 -10.36 30.53
C ASP A 236 1.61 -10.55 29.18
N GLY A 237 1.84 -9.65 28.22
CA GLY A 237 1.24 -9.68 26.90
C GLY A 237 -0.28 -9.41 26.88
N VAL A 238 -0.82 -8.67 27.86
CA VAL A 238 -2.25 -8.42 28.03
C VAL A 238 -2.57 -6.94 27.83
N PHE A 239 -3.66 -6.64 27.13
CA PHE A 239 -4.19 -5.28 27.02
C PHE A 239 -4.72 -4.79 28.38
N SER A 240 -4.45 -3.56 28.76
CA SER A 240 -5.18 -2.90 29.85
C SER A 240 -6.66 -2.75 29.49
N GLY A 241 -7.53 -2.54 30.50
CA GLY A 241 -8.97 -2.37 30.26
C GLY A 241 -9.29 -1.36 29.15
N PRO A 242 -8.82 -0.09 29.24
CA PRO A 242 -9.06 0.91 28.20
C PRO A 242 -8.50 0.54 26.82
N GLN A 243 -7.33 -0.10 26.77
CA GLN A 243 -6.75 -0.56 25.52
C GLN A 243 -7.61 -1.64 24.86
N ARG A 244 -8.07 -2.61 25.65
CA ARG A 244 -8.97 -3.68 25.21
C ARG A 244 -10.28 -3.11 24.69
N ASP A 245 -10.93 -2.22 25.45
CA ASP A 245 -12.21 -1.62 25.09
C ASP A 245 -12.13 -0.90 23.75
N LEU A 246 -11.06 -0.11 23.53
CA LEU A 246 -10.85 0.63 22.29
C LEU A 246 -10.53 -0.32 21.12
N TYR A 247 -9.70 -1.33 21.35
CA TYR A 247 -9.34 -2.32 20.34
C TYR A 247 -10.57 -3.15 19.92
N GLU A 248 -11.38 -3.61 20.86
CA GLU A 248 -12.60 -4.37 20.54
C GLU A 248 -13.62 -3.54 19.76
N ALA A 249 -13.75 -2.24 20.07
CA ALA A 249 -14.57 -1.33 19.28
C ALA A 249 -14.11 -1.27 17.82
N LEU A 250 -12.79 -1.10 17.59
CA LEU A 250 -12.21 -1.14 16.25
C LEU A 250 -12.43 -2.49 15.55
N LEU A 251 -12.23 -3.58 16.26
CA LEU A 251 -12.39 -4.93 15.71
C LEU A 251 -13.84 -5.21 15.28
N ARG A 252 -14.84 -4.72 16.06
CA ARG A 252 -16.25 -4.82 15.65
C ARG A 252 -16.52 -4.05 14.35
N VAL A 253 -15.94 -2.87 14.21
CA VAL A 253 -16.07 -2.06 12.98
C VAL A 253 -15.39 -2.73 11.80
N LEU A 254 -14.16 -3.23 11.96
CA LEU A 254 -13.45 -4.02 10.94
C LEU A 254 -14.33 -5.17 10.43
N LYS A 255 -14.82 -6.02 11.34
CA LYS A 255 -15.67 -7.18 11.01
C LYS A 255 -16.97 -6.76 10.32
N GLY A 256 -17.61 -5.71 10.82
CA GLY A 256 -18.86 -5.19 10.24
C GLY A 256 -18.67 -4.65 8.83
N CYS A 257 -17.60 -3.89 8.58
CA CYS A 257 -17.29 -3.37 7.26
C CYS A 257 -16.82 -4.48 6.30
N THR A 258 -16.01 -5.43 6.78
CA THR A 258 -15.59 -6.59 6.00
C THR A 258 -16.82 -7.42 5.56
N ALA A 259 -17.76 -7.68 6.45
CA ALA A 259 -18.98 -8.44 6.10
C ALA A 259 -19.82 -7.76 5.00
N LEU A 260 -19.74 -6.43 4.86
CA LEU A 260 -20.42 -5.65 3.83
C LEU A 260 -19.62 -5.53 2.52
N ALA A 261 -18.35 -5.94 2.52
CA ALA A 261 -17.45 -5.85 1.36
C ALA A 261 -17.68 -7.00 0.37
N THR A 262 -18.90 -7.12 -0.17
CA THR A 262 -19.31 -8.10 -1.18
C THR A 262 -20.01 -7.40 -2.34
N ALA A 263 -20.02 -7.99 -3.53
CA ALA A 263 -20.58 -7.34 -4.72
C ALA A 263 -22.11 -7.20 -4.62
N ASN A 264 -22.80 -8.22 -4.11
CA ASN A 264 -24.26 -8.23 -3.99
C ASN A 264 -24.82 -7.21 -2.98
N GLN A 265 -24.04 -6.78 -1.98
CA GLN A 265 -24.46 -5.75 -1.02
C GLN A 265 -24.53 -4.35 -1.63
N GLY A 266 -23.88 -4.14 -2.81
CA GLY A 266 -23.96 -2.88 -3.54
C GLY A 266 -23.23 -1.71 -2.89
N TYR A 267 -22.40 -1.94 -1.90
CA TYR A 267 -21.56 -0.91 -1.30
C TYR A 267 -20.48 -0.46 -2.28
N SER A 268 -19.95 0.71 -2.02
CA SER A 268 -18.70 1.24 -2.57
C SER A 268 -17.74 1.51 -1.42
N LEU A 269 -16.47 1.77 -1.71
CA LEU A 269 -15.50 2.15 -0.68
C LEU A 269 -15.97 3.39 0.11
N SER A 270 -16.58 4.38 -0.59
CA SER A 270 -17.23 5.53 0.06
C SER A 270 -18.44 5.14 0.93
N GLY A 271 -19.17 4.12 0.53
CA GLY A 271 -20.29 3.57 1.31
C GLY A 271 -19.81 2.87 2.58
N LEU A 272 -18.76 2.05 2.46
CA LEU A 272 -18.12 1.39 3.61
C LEU A 272 -17.53 2.40 4.58
N HIS A 273 -16.90 3.47 4.08
CA HIS A 273 -16.38 4.54 4.94
C HIS A 273 -17.48 5.22 5.76
N ARG A 274 -18.60 5.61 5.13
CA ARG A 274 -19.72 6.17 5.89
C ARG A 274 -20.21 5.21 6.97
N ARG A 275 -20.29 3.92 6.62
CA ARG A 275 -20.72 2.89 7.57
C ARG A 275 -19.74 2.74 8.72
N SER A 276 -18.43 2.78 8.47
CA SER A 276 -17.41 2.73 9.52
C SER A 276 -17.50 3.91 10.49
N VAL A 277 -17.73 5.12 9.97
CA VAL A 277 -17.94 6.34 10.78
C VAL A 277 -19.17 6.20 11.68
N GLU A 278 -20.30 5.70 11.16
CA GLU A 278 -21.52 5.45 11.93
C GLU A 278 -21.26 4.44 13.05
N MET A 279 -20.61 3.31 12.73
CA MET A 279 -20.30 2.27 13.71
C MET A 279 -19.33 2.77 14.78
N LEU A 280 -18.21 3.41 14.38
CA LEU A 280 -17.26 4.01 15.32
C LEU A 280 -17.93 5.05 16.22
N SER A 281 -18.81 5.87 15.66
CA SER A 281 -19.55 6.86 16.45
C SER A 281 -20.43 6.21 17.53
N SER A 282 -21.05 5.07 17.26
CA SER A 282 -21.81 4.31 18.24
C SER A 282 -20.90 3.73 19.32
N GLU A 283 -19.85 3.00 18.91
CA GLU A 283 -18.90 2.37 19.83
C GLU A 283 -18.25 3.39 20.79
N LEU A 284 -17.83 4.54 20.26
CA LEU A 284 -17.20 5.58 21.08
C LEU A 284 -18.18 6.24 22.06
N ARG A 285 -19.47 6.38 21.70
CA ARG A 285 -20.47 6.88 22.65
C ARG A 285 -20.67 5.90 23.82
N ASP A 286 -20.69 4.60 23.54
CA ASP A 286 -20.79 3.56 24.56
C ASP A 286 -19.58 3.56 25.50
N LEU A 287 -18.39 3.97 24.98
CA LEU A 287 -17.17 4.19 25.76
C LEU A 287 -17.12 5.58 26.45
N GLY A 288 -18.18 6.38 26.37
CA GLY A 288 -18.29 7.66 27.07
C GLY A 288 -17.72 8.88 26.33
N PHE A 289 -17.37 8.75 25.04
CA PHE A 289 -16.93 9.89 24.24
C PHE A 289 -18.11 10.82 23.91
N GLN A 290 -17.92 12.11 24.15
CA GLN A 290 -18.86 13.15 23.74
C GLN A 290 -18.47 13.70 22.37
N LEU A 291 -18.99 13.08 21.31
CA LEU A 291 -18.66 13.44 19.93
C LEU A 291 -19.47 14.64 19.47
N ARG A 292 -18.83 15.76 19.18
CA ARG A 292 -19.39 16.88 18.44
C ARG A 292 -19.33 16.58 16.95
N ALA A 293 -20.14 17.27 16.14
CA ALA A 293 -20.12 17.11 14.67
C ALA A 293 -18.70 17.31 14.12
N GLY A 294 -18.23 16.34 13.35
CA GLY A 294 -16.91 16.33 12.71
C GLY A 294 -15.72 16.03 13.63
N THR A 295 -15.94 15.75 14.93
CA THR A 295 -14.84 15.38 15.85
C THR A 295 -14.23 14.03 15.45
N LEU A 296 -15.09 13.07 15.11
CA LEU A 296 -14.63 11.74 14.70
C LEU A 296 -13.77 11.84 13.45
N GLU A 297 -14.31 12.38 12.36
CA GLU A 297 -13.66 12.38 11.05
C GLU A 297 -12.46 13.33 10.93
N ARG A 298 -12.37 14.34 11.81
CA ARG A 298 -11.27 15.30 11.74
C ARG A 298 -10.14 15.05 12.73
N ILE A 299 -10.43 14.36 13.83
CA ILE A 299 -9.48 14.21 14.95
C ILE A 299 -9.22 12.75 15.26
N LEU A 300 -10.26 11.95 15.52
CA LEU A 300 -10.11 10.60 16.03
C LEU A 300 -9.93 9.56 14.93
N TYR A 301 -10.52 9.79 13.75
CA TYR A 301 -10.48 8.90 12.57
C TYR A 301 -10.34 9.72 11.28
N PRO A 302 -9.17 10.38 11.04
CA PRO A 302 -9.01 11.34 9.96
C PRO A 302 -8.66 10.73 8.60
N HIS A 303 -8.55 9.40 8.49
CA HIS A 303 -8.28 8.71 7.23
C HIS A 303 -9.50 7.93 6.72
N TYR A 304 -9.41 7.43 5.51
CA TYR A 304 -10.47 6.63 4.88
C TYR A 304 -10.47 5.20 5.45
N ILE A 305 -11.60 4.48 5.24
CA ILE A 305 -11.72 3.07 5.69
C ILE A 305 -10.79 2.13 4.93
N GLY A 306 -10.24 2.55 3.81
CA GLY A 306 -9.39 1.71 2.98
C GLY A 306 -9.14 2.28 1.59
N HIS A 307 -8.40 1.53 0.82
CA HIS A 307 -8.03 1.82 -0.57
C HIS A 307 -8.01 0.54 -1.40
N TRP A 308 -7.89 0.69 -2.72
CA TRP A 308 -7.66 -0.44 -3.61
C TRP A 308 -6.24 -0.97 -3.41
N LEU A 309 -6.09 -2.29 -3.46
CA LEU A 309 -4.83 -3.00 -3.26
C LEU A 309 -4.55 -3.91 -4.47
N GLY A 310 -3.28 -4.04 -4.86
CA GLY A 310 -2.89 -4.90 -5.98
C GLY A 310 -1.39 -4.93 -6.23
N ILE A 311 -1.00 -4.64 -7.47
CA ILE A 311 0.42 -4.47 -7.84
C ILE A 311 1.01 -3.26 -7.12
N ASP A 312 0.23 -2.19 -7.03
CA ASP A 312 0.57 -1.04 -6.20
C ASP A 312 -0.13 -1.14 -4.83
N LEU A 313 0.51 -0.61 -3.78
CA LEU A 313 -0.10 -0.48 -2.46
C LEU A 313 -1.41 0.33 -2.54
N HIS A 314 -1.34 1.55 -3.05
CA HIS A 314 -2.51 2.36 -3.40
C HIS A 314 -2.82 2.16 -4.88
N ASP A 315 -3.49 1.05 -5.18
CA ASP A 315 -3.73 0.59 -6.55
C ASP A 315 -4.83 1.39 -7.26
N THR A 316 -4.85 1.33 -8.59
CA THR A 316 -5.93 1.79 -9.48
C THR A 316 -6.53 3.15 -9.10
N ARG A 317 -5.68 4.17 -9.01
CA ARG A 317 -6.03 5.51 -8.50
C ARG A 317 -7.14 6.22 -9.27
N SER A 318 -7.35 5.89 -10.55
CA SER A 318 -8.41 6.46 -11.37
C SER A 318 -9.78 5.80 -11.15
N VAL A 319 -9.84 4.65 -10.45
CA VAL A 319 -11.10 4.02 -10.06
C VAL A 319 -11.65 4.75 -8.84
N GLU A 320 -12.76 5.46 -9.05
CA GLU A 320 -13.35 6.27 -7.99
C GLU A 320 -13.79 5.43 -6.78
N ARG A 321 -13.63 5.99 -5.59
CA ARG A 321 -14.11 5.39 -4.34
C ARG A 321 -15.63 5.23 -4.27
N SER A 322 -16.36 5.91 -5.13
CA SER A 322 -17.81 5.78 -5.31
C SER A 322 -18.23 4.60 -6.19
N THR A 323 -17.26 3.97 -6.89
CA THR A 323 -17.51 2.77 -7.69
C THR A 323 -18.02 1.64 -6.80
N ARG A 324 -19.14 1.00 -7.20
CA ARG A 324 -19.67 -0.16 -6.49
C ARG A 324 -18.67 -1.30 -6.53
N LEU A 325 -18.54 -2.00 -5.41
CA LEU A 325 -17.72 -3.19 -5.32
C LEU A 325 -18.18 -4.24 -6.32
N GLN A 326 -17.24 -4.85 -7.00
CA GLN A 326 -17.45 -5.91 -7.98
C GLN A 326 -16.57 -7.09 -7.64
N GLU A 327 -17.00 -8.27 -8.03
CA GLU A 327 -16.21 -9.48 -7.86
C GLU A 327 -14.81 -9.34 -8.51
N GLY A 328 -13.78 -9.77 -7.78
CA GLY A 328 -12.38 -9.65 -8.16
C GLY A 328 -11.72 -8.35 -7.70
N MET A 329 -12.45 -7.36 -7.19
CA MET A 329 -11.83 -6.20 -6.56
C MET A 329 -11.16 -6.60 -5.24
N VAL A 330 -10.02 -5.97 -4.93
CA VAL A 330 -9.32 -6.15 -3.66
C VAL A 330 -9.13 -4.77 -3.03
N LEU A 331 -9.44 -4.68 -1.75
CA LEU A 331 -9.35 -3.45 -0.97
C LEU A 331 -8.84 -3.74 0.45
N THR A 332 -8.29 -2.72 1.10
CA THR A 332 -8.05 -2.74 2.54
C THR A 332 -9.31 -2.34 3.31
N VAL A 333 -9.46 -2.85 4.52
CA VAL A 333 -10.46 -2.39 5.50
C VAL A 333 -9.71 -2.10 6.79
N GLU A 334 -9.49 -0.82 7.10
CA GLU A 334 -8.50 -0.34 8.08
C GLU A 334 -9.07 0.70 9.06
N PRO A 335 -10.10 0.40 9.87
CA PRO A 335 -10.53 1.35 10.87
C PRO A 335 -9.43 1.64 11.88
N GLY A 336 -9.27 2.92 12.24
CA GLY A 336 -8.28 3.39 13.22
C GLY A 336 -8.87 4.44 14.15
N LEU A 337 -8.29 4.56 15.33
CA LEU A 337 -8.62 5.60 16.32
C LEU A 337 -7.34 6.18 16.93
N TYR A 338 -7.25 7.50 16.93
CA TYR A 338 -6.10 8.25 17.41
C TYR A 338 -6.56 9.29 18.41
N VAL A 339 -6.53 8.95 19.70
CA VAL A 339 -7.08 9.80 20.78
C VAL A 339 -5.97 10.70 21.31
N PRO A 340 -5.97 12.01 20.99
CA PRO A 340 -4.93 12.90 21.48
C PRO A 340 -5.03 13.07 22.99
N ASP A 341 -3.94 13.53 23.61
CA ASP A 341 -3.91 13.88 25.03
C ASP A 341 -4.59 15.26 25.25
N ASP A 342 -5.91 15.29 25.03
CA ASP A 342 -6.75 16.47 25.14
C ASP A 342 -7.85 16.23 26.18
N PRO A 343 -8.06 17.17 27.14
CA PRO A 343 -9.13 17.11 28.14
C PRO A 343 -10.54 16.92 27.57
N ALA A 344 -10.77 17.22 26.30
CA ALA A 344 -12.05 17.00 25.64
C ALA A 344 -12.43 15.52 25.51
N PHE A 345 -11.46 14.60 25.65
CA PHE A 345 -11.69 13.15 25.54
C PHE A 345 -11.62 12.47 26.91
N PRO A 346 -12.22 11.28 27.07
CA PRO A 346 -12.18 10.54 28.33
C PRO A 346 -10.74 10.19 28.74
N LYS A 347 -10.37 10.47 29.99
CA LYS A 347 -8.98 10.38 30.47
C LYS A 347 -8.33 9.01 30.22
N ALA A 348 -9.11 7.94 30.32
CA ALA A 348 -8.62 6.57 30.20
C ALA A 348 -8.10 6.22 28.78
N PHE A 349 -8.54 6.94 27.75
CA PHE A 349 -8.19 6.67 26.35
C PHE A 349 -7.19 7.67 25.74
N ARG A 350 -6.84 8.74 26.49
CA ARG A 350 -5.92 9.77 25.96
C ARG A 350 -4.53 9.20 25.69
N GLY A 351 -3.98 9.56 24.56
CA GLY A 351 -2.66 9.10 24.14
C GLY A 351 -2.67 7.72 23.46
N LEU A 352 -3.82 7.07 23.30
CA LEU A 352 -3.93 5.80 22.60
C LEU A 352 -4.16 6.01 21.10
N GLY A 353 -3.30 5.39 20.30
CA GLY A 353 -3.46 5.25 18.85
C GLY A 353 -3.53 3.78 18.47
N MET A 354 -4.52 3.37 17.68
CA MET A 354 -4.74 1.98 17.29
C MET A 354 -5.33 1.92 15.89
N ARG A 355 -4.90 0.94 15.10
CA ARG A 355 -5.52 0.54 13.84
C ARG A 355 -5.55 -0.97 13.75
N VAL A 356 -6.57 -1.51 13.09
CA VAL A 356 -6.67 -2.93 12.72
C VAL A 356 -7.12 -3.01 11.28
N GLU A 357 -6.42 -3.77 10.46
CA GLU A 357 -6.60 -3.78 9.01
C GLU A 357 -6.50 -5.17 8.43
N ASP A 358 -7.36 -5.44 7.47
CA ASP A 358 -7.33 -6.65 6.65
C ASP A 358 -7.39 -6.33 5.16
N ASP A 359 -6.68 -7.13 4.36
CA ASP A 359 -6.83 -7.22 2.91
C ASP A 359 -8.05 -8.08 2.58
N VAL A 360 -8.98 -7.54 1.78
CA VAL A 360 -10.26 -8.19 1.47
C VAL A 360 -10.45 -8.30 -0.04
N ALA A 361 -10.57 -9.53 -0.55
CA ALA A 361 -10.96 -9.82 -1.93
C ALA A 361 -12.48 -10.00 -2.02
N VAL A 362 -13.13 -9.18 -2.84
CA VAL A 362 -14.59 -9.17 -3.05
C VAL A 362 -15.02 -10.35 -3.92
N ARG A 363 -16.06 -11.05 -3.47
CA ARG A 363 -16.81 -12.06 -4.25
C ARG A 363 -18.28 -11.64 -4.35
N GLU A 364 -19.07 -12.38 -5.13
CA GLU A 364 -20.47 -12.02 -5.36
C GLU A 364 -21.28 -12.02 -4.05
N HIS A 365 -21.24 -13.08 -3.27
CA HIS A 365 -22.06 -13.26 -2.05
C HIS A 365 -21.25 -13.28 -0.75
N ASP A 366 -19.93 -13.42 -0.84
CA ASP A 366 -18.99 -13.47 0.27
C ASP A 366 -17.75 -12.63 -0.05
N ASN A 367 -16.73 -12.74 0.77
CA ASN A 367 -15.39 -12.20 0.52
C ASN A 367 -14.33 -13.13 1.09
N VAL A 368 -13.10 -12.90 0.67
CA VAL A 368 -11.94 -13.62 1.17
C VAL A 368 -11.00 -12.66 1.87
N VAL A 369 -10.78 -12.85 3.17
CA VAL A 369 -9.78 -12.10 3.92
C VAL A 369 -8.41 -12.69 3.60
N LEU A 370 -7.60 -11.96 2.84
CA LEU A 370 -6.30 -12.40 2.37
C LEU A 370 -5.25 -12.42 3.49
N SER A 371 -5.46 -11.59 4.53
CA SER A 371 -4.63 -11.44 5.72
C SER A 371 -5.08 -12.29 6.91
N ALA A 372 -5.92 -13.31 6.70
CA ALA A 372 -6.56 -14.09 7.77
C ALA A 372 -5.57 -14.78 8.73
N ASP A 373 -4.31 -15.02 8.30
CA ASP A 373 -3.28 -15.64 9.13
C ASP A 373 -2.69 -14.70 10.20
N ALA A 374 -2.96 -13.40 10.12
CA ALA A 374 -2.56 -12.45 11.16
C ALA A 374 -3.58 -12.46 12.30
N PRO A 375 -3.22 -12.86 13.53
CA PRO A 375 -4.12 -12.82 14.68
C PRO A 375 -4.72 -11.44 14.88
N LYS A 376 -6.04 -11.38 15.14
CA LYS A 376 -6.74 -10.11 15.38
C LYS A 376 -7.75 -10.17 16.52
N GLU A 377 -8.15 -11.36 16.97
CA GLU A 377 -8.96 -11.46 18.17
C GLU A 377 -8.11 -11.13 19.41
N VAL A 378 -8.69 -10.43 20.37
CA VAL A 378 -7.98 -10.06 21.60
C VAL A 378 -7.35 -11.28 22.27
N ALA A 379 -8.12 -12.36 22.40
CA ALA A 379 -7.65 -13.58 23.03
C ALA A 379 -6.45 -14.21 22.31
N ASP A 380 -6.45 -14.17 20.97
CA ASP A 380 -5.36 -14.74 20.16
C ASP A 380 -4.09 -13.87 20.26
N ILE A 381 -4.24 -12.53 20.17
CA ILE A 381 -3.13 -11.60 20.31
C ILE A 381 -2.49 -11.77 21.68
N GLU A 382 -3.28 -11.75 22.76
CA GLU A 382 -2.79 -11.91 24.13
C GLU A 382 -2.16 -13.28 24.36
N ALA A 383 -2.67 -14.34 23.72
CA ALA A 383 -2.07 -15.66 23.82
C ALA A 383 -0.69 -15.70 23.16
N VAL A 384 -0.54 -15.07 21.98
CA VAL A 384 0.74 -14.98 21.25
C VAL A 384 1.73 -14.08 22.00
N CYS A 385 1.34 -12.88 22.37
CA CYS A 385 2.20 -11.94 23.10
C CYS A 385 2.62 -12.48 24.49
N GLY A 386 1.72 -13.17 25.17
CA GLY A 386 2.00 -13.80 26.47
C GLY A 386 2.72 -15.15 26.40
N GLY A 387 3.17 -15.60 25.21
CA GLY A 387 3.92 -16.84 25.03
C GLY A 387 3.13 -18.11 25.33
N ARG A 388 1.80 -18.06 25.20
CA ARG A 388 0.90 -19.22 25.49
C ARG A 388 0.66 -20.10 24.27
N ILE A 389 0.94 -19.60 23.04
CA ILE A 389 0.88 -20.30 21.76
C ILE A 389 1.98 -19.88 20.81
#